data_5f96540122e8be6aa79947f89e44db15
#
_entry.id   5f96540122e8be6aa79947f89e44db15
#
_cell.length_a   1.000
_cell.length_b   1.000
_cell.length_c   1.000
_cell.angle_alpha   90.00
_cell.angle_beta   90.00
_cell.angle_gamma   90.00
#
_symmetry.space_group_name_H-M   'P 1'
#
loop_
_entity.id
_entity.type
_entity.pdbx_description
1 polymer ?
#
loop_
_entity_poly.entity_id
_entity_poly.type
_entity_poly.pdbx_seq_one_letter_code
_entity_poly.pdbx_strand_id
1 'polypeptide(L)'
;YAQFTCWYPDIPGAWRQKKTQGGGGALVDMGVHCIDLLQYVLGSQAAEVAAMHGTQTFHYEVDDSSTVLMRMQNGCQCVVQSNFNIPDNAAKWRLEVFGERGRLLGDSVIGQVDGGTIDAIFLTEQGGYDAQQDHAGAERTELHTEFGDMYAREIESFSNSILTGSPLEVPASDAVQVQRVIELAYRSNDEKKLFDL
;
A
#
# COMPACT_ATOMS: atom_id res chain seq x y z
N TYR A 1 -2.15 -7.56 0.93
CA TYR A 1 -2.88 -6.53 1.67
C TYR A 1 -1.92 -5.46 2.15
N ALA A 2 -2.25 -4.20 1.93
CA ALA A 2 -1.53 -3.07 2.48
C ALA A 2 -2.52 -2.07 3.12
N GLN A 3 -2.15 -1.55 4.29
CA GLN A 3 -2.97 -0.59 5.03
C GLN A 3 -2.11 0.55 5.55
N PHE A 4 -2.54 1.78 5.26
CA PHE A 4 -1.94 2.98 5.78
C PHE A 4 -3.02 3.91 6.31
N THR A 5 -2.98 4.25 7.59
CA THR A 5 -4.02 5.02 8.28
C THR A 5 -3.42 6.11 9.15
N CYS A 6 -4.14 7.22 9.30
CA CYS A 6 -3.79 8.30 10.23
C CYS A 6 -5.05 9.08 10.66
N TRP A 7 -4.85 10.04 11.53
CA TRP A 7 -5.89 11.00 11.93
C TRP A 7 -5.67 12.35 11.26
N TYR A 8 -6.53 12.67 10.28
CA TYR A 8 -6.45 13.94 9.55
C TYR A 8 -7.82 14.65 9.59
N PRO A 9 -8.13 15.37 10.70
CA PRO A 9 -9.44 15.99 10.92
C PRO A 9 -9.65 17.21 10.03
N ASP A 10 -10.86 17.81 10.11
CA ASP A 10 -11.16 19.07 9.45
C ASP A 10 -10.18 20.18 9.89
N ILE A 11 -9.44 20.74 8.95
CA ILE A 11 -8.46 21.81 9.18
C ILE A 11 -8.85 23.04 8.32
N PRO A 12 -9.23 24.16 8.93
CA PRO A 12 -9.59 25.35 8.18
C PRO A 12 -8.48 25.79 7.22
N GLY A 13 -8.81 25.90 5.94
CA GLY A 13 -7.89 26.37 4.90
C GLY A 13 -6.92 25.31 4.35
N ALA A 14 -6.96 24.04 4.82
CA ALA A 14 -6.11 22.98 4.31
C ALA A 14 -6.42 22.68 2.83
N TRP A 15 -5.43 22.90 1.97
CA TRP A 15 -5.58 22.71 0.52
C TRP A 15 -5.83 21.26 0.13
N ARG A 16 -5.24 20.31 0.87
CA ARG A 16 -5.43 18.86 0.64
C ARG A 16 -6.87 18.39 0.86
N GLN A 17 -7.66 19.13 1.64
CA GLN A 17 -9.06 18.82 1.91
C GLN A 17 -10.05 19.39 0.87
N LYS A 18 -9.51 20.11 -0.14
CA LYS A 18 -10.27 20.66 -1.25
C LYS A 18 -10.02 19.85 -2.52
N LYS A 19 -11.07 19.28 -3.12
CA LYS A 19 -10.96 18.42 -4.31
C LYS A 19 -10.22 19.09 -5.47
N THR A 20 -10.45 20.39 -5.68
CA THR A 20 -9.83 21.16 -6.76
C THR A 20 -8.33 21.45 -6.55
N GLN A 21 -7.82 21.30 -5.33
CA GLN A 21 -6.43 21.59 -4.98
C GLN A 21 -5.65 20.32 -4.63
N GLY A 22 -6.24 19.42 -3.84
CA GLY A 22 -5.63 18.15 -3.42
C GLY A 22 -5.84 17.00 -4.40
N GLY A 23 -6.86 17.09 -5.27
CA GLY A 23 -7.21 16.04 -6.22
C GLY A 23 -7.98 14.87 -5.62
N GLY A 24 -7.68 14.49 -4.38
CA GLY A 24 -8.30 13.42 -3.62
C GLY A 24 -7.84 13.45 -2.17
N GLY A 25 -8.29 12.48 -1.38
CA GLY A 25 -8.03 12.37 0.04
C GLY A 25 -7.09 11.23 0.42
N ALA A 26 -7.53 10.35 1.31
CA ALA A 26 -6.73 9.26 1.85
C ALA A 26 -6.19 8.33 0.75
N LEU A 27 -6.92 8.12 -0.33
CA LEU A 27 -6.48 7.28 -1.45
C LEU A 27 -5.26 7.89 -2.16
N VAL A 28 -5.31 9.19 -2.48
CA VAL A 28 -4.21 9.88 -3.18
C VAL A 28 -3.00 10.06 -2.27
N ASP A 29 -3.21 10.40 -0.99
CA ASP A 29 -2.11 10.74 -0.08
C ASP A 29 -1.41 9.49 0.51
N MET A 30 -2.18 8.46 0.89
CA MET A 30 -1.65 7.25 1.54
C MET A 30 -1.81 5.98 0.70
N GLY A 31 -2.92 5.86 -0.01
CA GLY A 31 -3.17 4.68 -0.85
C GLY A 31 -2.14 4.53 -1.96
N VAL A 32 -1.60 5.64 -2.47
CA VAL A 32 -0.51 5.66 -3.45
C VAL A 32 0.71 4.84 -2.99
N HIS A 33 1.13 5.01 -1.74
CA HIS A 33 2.27 4.27 -1.17
C HIS A 33 1.98 2.78 -1.04
N CYS A 34 0.75 2.42 -0.66
CA CYS A 34 0.34 1.02 -0.56
C CYS A 34 0.29 0.33 -1.93
N ILE A 35 -0.22 1.01 -2.96
CA ILE A 35 -0.30 0.49 -4.32
C ILE A 35 1.09 0.26 -4.89
N ASP A 36 1.97 1.26 -4.76
CA ASP A 36 3.35 1.19 -5.21
C ASP A 36 4.11 0.05 -4.53
N LEU A 37 4.04 -0.02 -3.20
CA LEU A 37 4.67 -1.09 -2.42
C LEU A 37 4.21 -2.48 -2.83
N LEU A 38 2.91 -2.68 -3.08
CA LEU A 38 2.39 -3.98 -3.52
C LEU A 38 2.89 -4.33 -4.92
N GLN A 39 2.95 -3.39 -5.86
CA GLN A 39 3.52 -3.61 -7.18
C GLN A 39 5.01 -3.97 -7.10
N TYR A 40 5.76 -3.28 -6.26
CA TYR A 40 7.18 -3.54 -6.02
C TYR A 40 7.44 -4.93 -5.43
N VAL A 41 6.78 -5.25 -4.32
CA VAL A 41 6.98 -6.54 -3.60
C VAL A 41 6.54 -7.73 -4.44
N LEU A 42 5.47 -7.60 -5.23
CA LEU A 42 4.96 -8.68 -6.08
C LEU A 42 5.66 -8.75 -7.45
N GLY A 43 6.50 -7.77 -7.78
CA GLY A 43 7.17 -7.68 -9.09
C GLY A 43 6.16 -7.65 -10.25
N SER A 44 4.99 -7.06 -10.06
CA SER A 44 3.89 -7.10 -11.02
C SER A 44 3.03 -5.85 -10.92
N GLN A 45 2.61 -5.32 -12.06
CA GLN A 45 1.70 -4.18 -12.12
C GLN A 45 0.24 -4.61 -11.98
N ALA A 46 -0.62 -3.69 -11.57
CA ALA A 46 -2.06 -3.91 -11.56
C ALA A 46 -2.60 -4.08 -12.99
N ALA A 47 -3.56 -4.97 -13.16
CA ALA A 47 -4.27 -5.23 -14.41
C ALA A 47 -5.74 -4.85 -14.34
N GLU A 48 -6.35 -5.00 -13.16
CA GLU A 48 -7.75 -4.66 -12.91
C GLU A 48 -7.88 -3.94 -11.58
N VAL A 49 -8.82 -3.01 -11.47
CA VAL A 49 -9.10 -2.26 -10.24
C VAL A 49 -10.59 -2.04 -10.01
N ALA A 50 -11.00 -2.21 -8.75
CA ALA A 50 -12.29 -1.77 -8.22
C ALA A 50 -12.10 -1.07 -6.89
N ALA A 51 -12.94 -0.09 -6.55
CA ALA A 51 -12.80 0.65 -5.31
C ALA A 51 -14.13 1.13 -4.72
N MET A 52 -14.08 1.35 -3.41
CA MET A 52 -15.06 2.12 -2.65
C MET A 52 -14.32 3.20 -1.87
N HIS A 53 -14.78 4.43 -1.96
CA HIS A 53 -14.25 5.53 -1.17
C HIS A 53 -15.37 6.50 -0.79
N GLY A 54 -15.12 7.32 0.23
CA GLY A 54 -16.06 8.34 0.66
C GLY A 54 -15.53 9.15 1.84
N THR A 55 -16.26 10.20 2.18
CA THR A 55 -16.04 10.99 3.38
C THR A 55 -17.06 10.55 4.41
N GLN A 56 -16.64 9.81 5.43
CA GLN A 56 -17.55 9.15 6.37
C GLN A 56 -17.55 9.82 7.75
N THR A 57 -16.43 10.39 8.15
CA THR A 57 -16.23 10.94 9.49
C THR A 57 -16.13 12.47 9.48
N PHE A 58 -15.41 13.02 8.52
CA PHE A 58 -15.15 14.45 8.43
C PHE A 58 -16.07 15.16 7.42
N HIS A 59 -15.87 16.48 7.20
CA HIS A 59 -16.77 17.31 6.40
C HIS A 59 -16.07 17.93 5.18
N TYR A 60 -14.83 17.53 4.87
CA TYR A 60 -14.13 18.04 3.72
C TYR A 60 -14.55 17.38 2.39
N GLU A 61 -14.05 17.90 1.28
CA GLU A 61 -14.54 17.55 -0.08
C GLU A 61 -13.97 16.22 -0.62
N VAL A 62 -12.93 15.69 0.02
CA VAL A 62 -12.18 14.51 -0.43
C VAL A 62 -12.47 13.29 0.45
N ASP A 63 -12.05 12.12 0.02
CA ASP A 63 -12.25 10.88 0.78
C ASP A 63 -11.42 10.84 2.07
N ASP A 64 -12.05 10.45 3.17
CA ASP A 64 -11.37 10.10 4.42
C ASP A 64 -11.22 8.59 4.61
N SER A 65 -11.83 7.81 3.73
CA SER A 65 -11.83 6.35 3.77
C SER A 65 -11.86 5.77 2.36
N SER A 66 -10.95 4.84 2.09
CA SER A 66 -10.86 4.15 0.79
C SER A 66 -10.46 2.69 0.95
N THR A 67 -11.10 1.84 0.16
CA THR A 67 -10.72 0.43 -0.04
C THR A 67 -10.60 0.17 -1.53
N VAL A 68 -9.44 -0.31 -1.97
CA VAL A 68 -9.16 -0.67 -3.36
C VAL A 68 -8.90 -2.16 -3.46
N LEU A 69 -9.50 -2.80 -4.45
CA LEU A 69 -9.23 -4.17 -4.86
C LEU A 69 -8.48 -4.13 -6.19
N MET A 70 -7.40 -4.89 -6.29
CA MET A 70 -6.64 -5.01 -7.53
C MET A 70 -6.40 -6.47 -7.87
N ARG A 71 -6.40 -6.77 -9.17
CA ARG A 71 -5.79 -7.98 -9.72
C ARG A 71 -4.51 -7.57 -10.43
N MET A 72 -3.41 -8.22 -10.08
CA MET A 72 -2.11 -7.99 -10.70
C MET A 72 -1.99 -8.78 -12.00
N GLN A 73 -1.09 -8.38 -12.89
CA GLN A 73 -0.83 -9.10 -14.15
C GLN A 73 -0.38 -10.56 -13.95
N ASN A 74 0.29 -10.84 -12.83
CA ASN A 74 0.67 -12.21 -12.44
C ASN A 74 -0.47 -13.00 -11.77
N GLY A 75 -1.69 -12.44 -11.68
CA GLY A 75 -2.87 -13.08 -11.10
C GLY A 75 -3.06 -12.87 -9.60
N CYS A 76 -2.10 -12.28 -8.88
CA CYS A 76 -2.24 -11.97 -7.46
C CYS A 76 -3.42 -11.03 -7.21
N GLN A 77 -4.13 -11.25 -6.10
CA GLN A 77 -5.23 -10.40 -5.65
C GLN A 77 -4.76 -9.53 -4.50
N CYS A 78 -5.00 -8.23 -4.58
CA CYS A 78 -4.55 -7.26 -3.60
C CYS A 78 -5.70 -6.43 -3.04
N VAL A 79 -5.57 -6.07 -1.77
CA VAL A 79 -6.45 -5.13 -1.09
C VAL A 79 -5.61 -4.01 -0.52
N VAL A 80 -6.01 -2.77 -0.78
CA VAL A 80 -5.43 -1.57 -0.17
C VAL A 80 -6.49 -0.87 0.65
N GLN A 81 -6.13 -0.50 1.88
CA GLN A 81 -6.95 0.36 2.73
C GLN A 81 -6.18 1.61 3.13
N SER A 82 -6.79 2.77 2.90
CA SER A 82 -6.25 4.07 3.32
C SER A 82 -7.33 4.89 4.02
N ASN A 83 -7.01 5.37 5.23
CA ASN A 83 -7.99 6.04 6.08
C ASN A 83 -7.37 7.24 6.80
N PHE A 84 -8.01 8.39 6.71
CA PHE A 84 -7.71 9.61 7.47
C PHE A 84 -8.49 9.71 8.78
N ASN A 85 -9.39 8.78 9.03
CA ASN A 85 -10.33 8.80 10.16
C ASN A 85 -10.02 7.76 11.25
N ILE A 86 -8.80 7.26 11.29
CA ILE A 86 -8.31 6.37 12.34
C ILE A 86 -7.38 7.15 13.27
N PRO A 87 -7.68 7.26 14.58
CA PRO A 87 -6.81 7.95 15.53
C PRO A 87 -5.37 7.40 15.51
N ASP A 88 -4.36 8.27 15.59
CA ASP A 88 -2.95 7.89 15.43
C ASP A 88 -2.50 6.82 16.42
N ASN A 89 -3.02 6.82 17.63
CA ASN A 89 -2.74 5.79 18.64
C ASN A 89 -3.39 4.41 18.33
N ALA A 90 -4.30 4.36 17.37
CA ALA A 90 -4.93 3.15 16.87
C ALA A 90 -4.57 2.89 15.38
N ALA A 91 -3.72 3.74 14.81
CA ALA A 91 -3.31 3.65 13.42
C ALA A 91 -2.59 2.32 13.13
N LYS A 92 -2.74 1.84 11.89
CA LYS A 92 -2.10 0.64 11.38
C LYS A 92 -1.40 0.95 10.07
N TRP A 93 -0.15 0.46 9.98
CA TRP A 93 0.71 0.58 8.80
C TRP A 93 1.21 -0.81 8.45
N ARG A 94 0.37 -1.57 7.76
CA ARG A 94 0.53 -3.00 7.57
C ARG A 94 0.83 -3.39 6.13
N LEU A 95 1.71 -4.36 5.99
CA LEU A 95 1.89 -5.13 4.76
C LEU A 95 1.69 -6.62 5.09
N GLU A 96 0.80 -7.28 4.37
CA GLU A 96 0.58 -8.72 4.51
C GLU A 96 0.67 -9.38 3.13
N VAL A 97 1.52 -10.39 3.01
CA VAL A 97 1.70 -11.16 1.78
C VAL A 97 1.50 -12.63 2.10
N PHE A 98 0.61 -13.28 1.36
CA PHE A 98 0.31 -14.70 1.49
C PHE A 98 0.66 -15.41 0.18
N GLY A 99 1.39 -16.50 0.28
CA GLY A 99 1.79 -17.31 -0.86
C GLY A 99 1.71 -18.80 -0.54
N GLU A 100 1.94 -19.64 -1.54
CA GLU A 100 1.86 -21.10 -1.43
C GLU A 100 2.84 -21.70 -0.40
N ARG A 101 3.94 -20.99 -0.14
CA ARG A 101 5.00 -21.46 0.76
C ARG A 101 5.07 -20.71 2.07
N GLY A 102 4.08 -19.87 2.39
CA GLY A 102 4.07 -19.14 3.64
C GLY A 102 3.46 -17.75 3.57
N ARG A 103 3.80 -16.92 4.55
CA ARG A 103 3.32 -15.54 4.66
C ARG A 103 4.39 -14.61 5.20
N LEU A 104 4.24 -13.33 4.86
CA LEU A 104 4.94 -12.21 5.49
C LEU A 104 3.91 -11.29 6.15
N LEU A 105 4.20 -10.85 7.37
CA LEU A 105 3.40 -9.88 8.10
C LEU A 105 4.30 -8.74 8.55
N GLY A 106 4.15 -7.59 7.91
CA GLY A 106 4.80 -6.33 8.30
C GLY A 106 3.89 -5.48 9.17
N ASP A 107 4.37 -5.04 10.32
CA ASP A 107 3.69 -4.05 11.16
C ASP A 107 4.56 -2.82 11.30
N SER A 108 3.96 -1.64 11.11
CA SER A 108 4.65 -0.34 11.10
C SER A 108 5.77 -0.24 10.04
N VAL A 109 5.56 -0.85 8.87
CA VAL A 109 6.54 -0.92 7.76
C VAL A 109 6.22 0.00 6.59
N ILE A 110 5.14 0.76 6.68
CA ILE A 110 4.73 1.77 5.68
C ILE A 110 4.70 3.12 6.38
N GLY A 111 5.15 4.18 5.70
CA GLY A 111 5.11 5.54 6.22
C GLY A 111 6.47 6.06 6.68
N GLN A 112 6.44 7.18 7.37
CA GLN A 112 7.65 7.95 7.75
C GLN A 112 8.16 7.55 9.13
N VAL A 113 8.28 6.26 9.39
CA VAL A 113 8.77 5.74 10.66
C VAL A 113 10.11 5.04 10.47
N ASP A 114 11.00 5.25 11.42
CA ASP A 114 12.28 4.55 11.48
C ASP A 114 12.13 3.34 12.39
N GLY A 115 11.42 2.32 11.89
CA GLY A 115 11.11 1.14 12.69
C GLY A 115 10.07 0.23 12.02
N GLY A 116 9.63 -0.77 12.76
CA GLY A 116 8.66 -1.77 12.32
C GLY A 116 9.22 -3.18 12.44
N THR A 117 8.37 -4.17 12.25
CA THR A 117 8.74 -5.59 12.29
C THR A 117 8.20 -6.30 11.07
N ILE A 118 8.93 -7.29 10.57
CA ILE A 118 8.47 -8.22 9.54
C ILE A 118 8.59 -9.63 10.09
N ASP A 119 7.46 -10.29 10.27
CA ASP A 119 7.38 -11.70 10.63
C ASP A 119 7.16 -12.55 9.38
N ALA A 120 7.96 -13.59 9.23
CA ALA A 120 7.83 -14.58 8.17
C ALA A 120 7.44 -15.93 8.76
N ILE A 121 6.56 -16.64 8.07
CA ILE A 121 6.34 -18.07 8.26
C ILE A 121 6.55 -18.74 6.91
N PHE A 122 7.54 -19.63 6.85
CA PHE A 122 7.81 -20.42 5.66
C PHE A 122 7.54 -21.90 5.95
N LEU A 123 6.83 -22.55 5.05
CA LEU A 123 6.64 -23.98 5.11
C LEU A 123 7.92 -24.66 4.65
N THR A 124 8.44 -25.57 5.45
CA THR A 124 9.59 -26.41 5.11
C THR A 124 9.19 -27.56 4.17
N GLU A 125 7.94 -28.03 4.30
CA GLU A 125 7.35 -29.05 3.44
C GLU A 125 5.93 -28.65 3.08
N GLN A 126 5.50 -28.98 1.86
CA GLN A 126 4.09 -28.83 1.48
C GLN A 126 3.31 -29.95 2.17
N GLY A 127 2.54 -29.60 3.20
CA GLY A 127 1.59 -30.49 3.84
C GLY A 127 0.42 -30.82 2.90
N GLY A 128 -0.17 -32.01 3.09
CA GLY A 128 -1.44 -32.35 2.47
C GLY A 128 -2.61 -31.57 3.11
N TYR A 129 -3.81 -31.80 2.57
CA TYR A 129 -5.02 -31.23 3.17
C TYR A 129 -5.25 -31.82 4.57
N ASP A 130 -5.35 -30.96 5.57
CA ASP A 130 -5.76 -31.29 6.92
C ASP A 130 -7.09 -30.60 7.26
N ALA A 131 -8.13 -31.40 7.49
CA ALA A 131 -9.47 -30.90 7.83
C ALA A 131 -9.51 -30.22 9.21
N GLN A 132 -8.58 -30.53 10.09
CA GLN A 132 -8.47 -29.91 11.41
C GLN A 132 -7.75 -28.55 11.34
N GLN A 133 -7.12 -28.23 10.20
CA GLN A 133 -6.32 -27.02 10.01
C GLN A 133 -5.23 -26.86 11.10
N ASP A 134 -4.57 -27.96 11.43
CA ASP A 134 -3.48 -27.95 12.40
C ASP A 134 -2.33 -27.09 11.88
N HIS A 135 -1.94 -26.09 12.66
CA HIS A 135 -0.82 -25.20 12.40
C HIS A 135 0.49 -25.67 13.03
N ALA A 136 0.54 -26.92 13.52
CA ALA A 136 1.75 -27.49 14.08
C ALA A 136 2.85 -27.57 13.00
N GLY A 137 4.04 -27.11 13.36
CA GLY A 137 5.21 -27.13 12.46
C GLY A 137 5.45 -25.86 11.65
N ALA A 138 4.67 -24.81 11.85
CA ALA A 138 4.96 -23.50 11.27
C ALA A 138 6.00 -22.76 12.12
N GLU A 139 7.20 -22.59 11.60
CA GLU A 139 8.24 -21.80 12.26
C GLU A 139 8.09 -20.33 11.93
N ARG A 140 7.96 -19.49 12.96
CA ARG A 140 7.93 -18.04 12.83
C ARG A 140 9.33 -17.48 12.95
N THR A 141 9.74 -16.71 11.96
CA THR A 141 11.02 -16.03 11.93
C THR A 141 10.80 -14.52 11.81
N GLU A 142 11.36 -13.74 12.70
CA GLU A 142 11.43 -12.31 12.54
C GLU A 142 12.57 -11.98 11.56
N LEU A 143 12.24 -11.23 10.51
CA LEU A 143 13.23 -10.76 9.54
C LEU A 143 13.83 -9.45 10.03
N HIS A 144 15.13 -9.46 10.26
CA HIS A 144 15.85 -8.24 10.61
C HIS A 144 15.99 -7.34 9.39
N THR A 145 15.50 -6.11 9.51
CA THR A 145 15.62 -5.08 8.50
C THR A 145 16.55 -3.97 9.00
N GLU A 146 17.38 -3.45 8.11
CA GLU A 146 18.17 -2.27 8.41
C GLU A 146 17.32 -1.03 8.16
N PHE A 147 17.00 -0.33 9.23
CA PHE A 147 16.36 0.97 9.16
C PHE A 147 17.40 2.07 8.85
N GLY A 148 16.92 3.25 8.53
CA GLY A 148 17.77 4.41 8.28
C GLY A 148 16.97 5.58 7.71
N ASP A 149 17.62 6.70 7.50
CA ASP A 149 17.00 7.86 6.89
C ASP A 149 16.58 7.56 5.44
N MET A 150 15.28 7.29 5.24
CA MET A 150 14.70 6.95 3.95
C MET A 150 14.83 8.10 2.95
N TYR A 151 14.73 9.34 3.41
CA TYR A 151 14.87 10.52 2.54
C TYR A 151 16.31 10.72 2.08
N ALA A 152 17.30 10.49 2.95
CA ALA A 152 18.69 10.53 2.55
C ALA A 152 18.98 9.46 1.50
N ARG A 153 18.50 8.22 1.70
CA ARG A 153 18.67 7.12 0.73
C ARG A 153 18.01 7.43 -0.62
N GLU A 154 16.81 8.01 -0.62
CA GLU A 154 16.11 8.44 -1.83
C GLU A 154 16.92 9.47 -2.61
N ILE A 155 17.39 10.54 -1.93
CA ILE A 155 18.19 11.60 -2.54
C ILE A 155 19.52 11.06 -3.05
N GLU A 156 20.20 10.19 -2.29
CA GLU A 156 21.46 9.57 -2.68
C GLU A 156 21.29 8.67 -3.90
N SER A 157 20.24 7.82 -3.94
CA SER A 157 19.94 6.95 -5.09
C SER A 157 19.71 7.77 -6.35
N PHE A 158 18.88 8.80 -6.27
CA PHE A 158 18.59 9.69 -7.39
C PHE A 158 19.86 10.45 -7.86
N SER A 159 20.63 11.00 -6.93
CA SER A 159 21.87 11.71 -7.23
C SER A 159 22.92 10.82 -7.89
N ASN A 160 23.08 9.59 -7.39
CA ASN A 160 23.97 8.60 -7.97
C ASN A 160 23.59 8.23 -9.39
N SER A 161 22.29 8.09 -9.67
CA SER A 161 21.81 7.82 -11.04
C SER A 161 22.17 8.95 -12.01
N ILE A 162 22.09 10.21 -11.57
CA ILE A 162 22.52 11.36 -12.38
C ILE A 162 24.03 11.34 -12.62
N LEU A 163 24.83 11.09 -11.57
CA LEU A 163 26.28 11.17 -11.63
C LEU A 163 26.92 10.00 -12.42
N THR A 164 26.32 8.82 -12.35
CA THR A 164 26.89 7.60 -12.94
C THR A 164 26.22 7.16 -14.22
N GLY A 165 25.01 7.70 -14.52
CA GLY A 165 24.17 7.21 -15.62
C GLY A 165 23.51 5.86 -15.35
N SER A 166 23.50 5.39 -14.08
CA SER A 166 22.82 4.15 -13.72
C SER A 166 21.29 4.31 -13.79
N PRO A 167 20.54 3.23 -14.05
CA PRO A 167 19.10 3.26 -14.01
C PRO A 167 18.58 3.75 -12.65
N LEU A 168 17.43 4.45 -12.66
CA LEU A 168 16.70 4.81 -11.44
C LEU A 168 16.14 3.54 -10.80
N GLU A 169 16.23 3.42 -9.47
CA GLU A 169 15.58 2.34 -8.72
C GLU A 169 14.04 2.43 -8.80
N VAL A 170 13.53 3.65 -8.78
CA VAL A 170 12.09 3.93 -8.94
C VAL A 170 11.91 4.87 -10.14
N PRO A 171 11.70 4.33 -11.35
CA PRO A 171 11.52 5.15 -12.54
C PRO A 171 10.16 5.85 -12.54
N ALA A 172 10.07 7.03 -13.14
CA ALA A 172 8.83 7.80 -13.24
C ALA A 172 7.69 7.05 -13.94
N SER A 173 8.01 6.06 -14.80
CA SER A 173 7.03 5.16 -15.40
C SER A 173 6.19 4.41 -14.39
N ASP A 174 6.78 3.99 -13.28
CA ASP A 174 6.10 3.24 -12.24
C ASP A 174 5.12 4.15 -11.48
N ALA A 175 5.53 5.39 -11.20
CA ALA A 175 4.64 6.40 -10.63
C ALA A 175 3.43 6.70 -11.53
N VAL A 176 3.62 6.73 -12.85
CA VAL A 176 2.51 6.89 -13.82
C VAL A 176 1.53 5.72 -13.73
N GLN A 177 2.01 4.49 -13.58
CA GLN A 177 1.13 3.32 -13.41
C GLN A 177 0.33 3.41 -12.11
N VAL A 178 0.96 3.80 -11.01
CA VAL A 178 0.28 4.00 -9.73
C VAL A 178 -0.81 5.07 -9.84
N GLN A 179 -0.52 6.20 -10.49
CA GLN A 179 -1.51 7.26 -10.72
C GLN A 179 -2.69 6.79 -11.57
N ARG A 180 -2.44 5.94 -12.57
CA ARG A 180 -3.51 5.35 -13.37
C ARG A 180 -4.42 4.44 -12.54
N VAL A 181 -3.86 3.64 -11.64
CA VAL A 181 -4.64 2.83 -10.69
C VAL A 181 -5.54 3.73 -9.84
N ILE A 182 -5.00 4.83 -9.30
CA ILE A 182 -5.75 5.79 -8.48
C ILE A 182 -6.90 6.43 -9.28
N GLU A 183 -6.63 6.91 -10.49
CA GLU A 183 -7.66 7.48 -11.37
C GLU A 183 -8.79 6.50 -11.61
N LEU A 184 -8.46 5.27 -11.98
CA LEU A 184 -9.46 4.23 -12.24
C LEU A 184 -10.18 3.77 -10.96
N ALA A 185 -9.52 3.81 -9.81
CA ALA A 185 -10.14 3.55 -8.52
C ALA A 185 -11.23 4.58 -8.20
N TYR A 186 -10.97 5.88 -8.40
CA TYR A 186 -12.00 6.91 -8.27
C TYR A 186 -13.17 6.69 -9.23
N ARG A 187 -12.87 6.42 -10.51
CA ARG A 187 -13.90 6.12 -11.50
C ARG A 187 -14.69 4.85 -11.17
N SER A 188 -14.03 3.83 -10.64
CA SER A 188 -14.68 2.59 -10.19
C SER A 188 -15.75 2.85 -9.14
N ASN A 189 -15.43 3.70 -8.15
CA ASN A 189 -16.41 4.09 -7.15
C ASN A 189 -17.59 4.87 -7.75
N ASP A 190 -17.31 5.79 -8.67
CA ASP A 190 -18.35 6.64 -9.26
C ASP A 190 -19.24 5.86 -10.23
N GLU A 191 -18.66 5.02 -11.07
CA GLU A 191 -19.35 4.24 -12.10
C GLU A 191 -19.83 2.85 -11.60
N LYS A 192 -19.47 2.45 -10.37
CA LYS A 192 -19.82 1.17 -9.72
C LYS A 192 -19.44 -0.06 -10.55
N LYS A 193 -18.24 -0.06 -11.10
CA LYS A 193 -17.72 -1.16 -11.93
C LYS A 193 -16.23 -1.38 -11.79
N LEU A 194 -15.79 -2.58 -12.18
CA LEU A 194 -14.39 -2.93 -12.35
C LEU A 194 -13.82 -2.28 -13.63
N PHE A 195 -12.56 -1.88 -13.59
CA PHE A 195 -11.83 -1.34 -14.73
C PHE A 195 -10.56 -2.14 -15.01
N ASP A 196 -10.26 -2.31 -16.29
CA ASP A 196 -8.96 -2.78 -16.79
C ASP A 196 -7.98 -1.60 -16.89
N LEU A 197 -6.67 -1.86 -16.64
CA LEU A 197 -5.59 -0.88 -16.72
C LEU A 197 -4.88 -0.90 -18.08
#